data_bba33f338bd5db01ac175889b976cf08
#
_entry.id   bba33f338bd5db01ac175889b976cf08
#
_cell.length_a   1.000
_cell.length_b   1.000
_cell.length_c   1.000
_cell.angle_alpha   90.00
_cell.angle_beta   90.00
_cell.angle_gamma   90.00
#
_symmetry.space_group_name_H-M   'P 1'
#
loop_
_entity.id
_entity.type
_entity.pdbx_description
1 polymer ?
#
loop_
_entity_poly.entity_id
_entity_poly.type
_entity_poly.pdbx_seq_one_letter_code
_entity_poly.pdbx_strand_id
1 'polypeptide(L)'
;CMVLSELVGYELGNRTISYVERDAILYALTVGASRFETDLVYERDLRVLPTYACALGLWAVEAASELGAYDRKLSLHASQSLDIFMPLPKSGNFETSGKITGVWDKGKAALLDIEVECKYFRTSYGIFLPGLGGWGGERAGSSRASSASVSTVEETGKSWSGNYATSPEQAALYRLTGDLHPIHIDPSVAKANRFERPILHGLCTLGIVARMISEAVEAHPSKLTKLNARLSSPVLPGDVIEVTANTTSTGLNFEAVVGSTPVLKGGRAA
;
A
#
# COMPACT_ATOMS: atom_id res chain seq x y z
N CYS A 1 -18.52 -17.23 14.50
CA CYS A 1 -17.40 -16.92 13.60
C CYS A 1 -17.94 -16.91 12.17
N MET A 2 -17.66 -15.83 11.45
CA MET A 2 -18.03 -15.76 10.04
C MET A 2 -17.07 -16.61 9.22
N VAL A 3 -17.56 -17.14 8.09
CA VAL A 3 -16.77 -17.94 7.15
C VAL A 3 -16.33 -17.05 6.00
N LEU A 4 -15.09 -17.22 5.51
CA LEU A 4 -14.52 -16.39 4.43
C LEU A 4 -15.44 -16.26 3.21
N SER A 5 -16.04 -17.37 2.75
CA SER A 5 -16.91 -17.40 1.59
C SER A 5 -18.16 -16.51 1.70
N GLU A 6 -18.55 -16.14 2.91
CA GLU A 6 -19.72 -15.30 3.20
C GLU A 6 -19.39 -13.81 3.24
N LEU A 7 -18.11 -13.45 3.14
CA LEU A 7 -17.65 -12.05 3.30
C LEU A 7 -17.77 -11.20 2.04
N VAL A 8 -18.02 -11.76 0.87
CA VAL A 8 -18.16 -10.99 -0.37
C VAL A 8 -19.29 -9.99 -0.23
N GLY A 9 -19.01 -8.70 -0.45
CA GLY A 9 -20.00 -7.63 -0.34
C GLY A 9 -20.28 -7.19 1.11
N TYR A 10 -19.54 -7.73 2.08
CA TYR A 10 -19.74 -7.34 3.48
C TYR A 10 -19.36 -5.88 3.71
N GLU A 11 -20.31 -5.10 4.25
CA GLU A 11 -20.09 -3.70 4.60
C GLU A 11 -19.37 -3.61 5.95
N LEU A 12 -18.18 -3.00 5.96
CA LEU A 12 -17.40 -2.78 7.17
C LEU A 12 -17.83 -1.52 7.94
N GLY A 13 -18.79 -0.78 7.36
CA GLY A 13 -19.31 0.45 7.92
C GLY A 13 -18.49 1.67 7.53
N ASN A 14 -18.71 2.73 8.29
CA ASN A 14 -18.09 4.02 8.07
C ASN A 14 -17.13 4.37 9.20
N ARG A 15 -16.08 5.12 8.88
CA ARG A 15 -15.19 5.69 9.86
C ARG A 15 -14.86 7.13 9.53
N THR A 16 -14.96 8.01 10.51
CA THR A 16 -14.44 9.37 10.40
C THR A 16 -12.93 9.36 10.55
N ILE A 17 -12.25 9.90 9.54
CA ILE A 17 -10.81 10.10 9.53
C ILE A 17 -10.52 11.52 9.95
N SER A 18 -9.61 11.69 10.89
CA SER A 18 -9.14 12.99 11.34
C SER A 18 -7.61 13.01 11.40
N TYR A 19 -7.01 14.01 10.80
CA TYR A 19 -5.58 14.24 10.85
C TYR A 19 -5.27 15.74 10.72
N VAL A 20 -4.11 16.13 11.21
CA VAL A 20 -3.60 17.50 11.13
C VAL A 20 -2.32 17.54 10.28
N GLU A 21 -1.84 18.71 9.98
CA GLU A 21 -0.63 18.93 9.17
C GLU A 21 0.57 18.14 9.67
N ARG A 22 0.76 18.06 10.99
CA ARG A 22 1.81 17.25 11.61
C ARG A 22 1.76 15.79 11.18
N ASP A 23 0.58 15.20 11.08
CA ASP A 23 0.41 13.79 10.69
C ASP A 23 0.79 13.58 9.22
N ALA A 24 0.38 14.49 8.34
CA ALA A 24 0.75 14.47 6.92
C ALA A 24 2.26 14.65 6.71
N ILE A 25 2.89 15.53 7.48
CA ILE A 25 4.35 15.74 7.48
C ILE A 25 5.07 14.49 7.99
N LEU A 26 4.61 13.90 9.10
CA LEU A 26 5.17 12.66 9.62
C LEU A 26 5.12 11.55 8.58
N TYR A 27 3.98 11.40 7.89
CA TYR A 27 3.87 10.44 6.82
C TYR A 27 4.92 10.68 5.72
N ALA A 28 5.04 11.92 5.23
CA ALA A 28 6.01 12.27 4.20
C ALA A 28 7.46 11.92 4.63
N LEU A 29 7.84 12.25 5.86
CA LEU A 29 9.16 11.91 6.40
C LEU A 29 9.39 10.40 6.47
N THR A 30 8.38 9.63 6.87
CA THR A 30 8.48 8.17 7.00
C THR A 30 8.58 7.44 5.67
N VAL A 31 8.19 8.07 4.56
CA VAL A 31 8.38 7.55 3.20
C VAL A 31 9.53 8.24 2.45
N GLY A 32 10.43 8.87 3.19
CA GLY A 32 11.72 9.35 2.69
C GLY A 32 11.74 10.77 2.15
N ALA A 33 10.73 11.61 2.41
CA ALA A 33 10.81 13.02 2.07
C ALA A 33 11.99 13.67 2.80
N SER A 34 12.76 14.46 2.07
CA SER A 34 13.91 15.13 2.60
C SER A 34 13.56 16.50 3.19
N ARG A 35 14.39 17.01 4.08
CA ARG A 35 14.27 18.37 4.63
C ARG A 35 14.26 19.47 3.56
N PHE A 36 14.72 19.18 2.34
CA PHE A 36 14.75 20.14 1.23
C PHE A 36 13.43 20.19 0.44
N GLU A 37 12.59 19.17 0.59
CA GLU A 37 11.25 19.12 0.02
C GLU A 37 10.27 19.82 0.98
N THR A 38 10.47 21.15 1.15
CA THR A 38 9.78 21.94 2.18
C THR A 38 8.27 21.93 2.04
N ASP A 39 7.74 21.78 0.85
CA ASP A 39 6.31 21.65 0.61
C ASP A 39 5.72 20.28 0.96
N LEU A 40 6.55 19.33 1.38
CA LEU A 40 6.14 18.04 1.96
C LEU A 40 6.33 17.98 3.48
N VAL A 41 7.22 18.80 4.03
CA VAL A 41 7.66 18.67 5.45
C VAL A 41 7.51 19.95 6.27
N TYR A 42 6.86 20.96 5.73
CA TYR A 42 6.62 22.24 6.39
C TYR A 42 5.18 22.72 6.14
N GLU A 43 4.52 23.26 7.14
CA GLU A 43 3.10 23.65 7.11
C GLU A 43 2.79 24.71 6.07
N ARG A 44 3.74 25.63 5.82
CA ARG A 44 3.60 26.63 4.78
C ARG A 44 3.62 25.94 3.41
N ASP A 45 2.58 26.12 2.65
CA ASP A 45 2.43 25.55 1.31
C ASP A 45 2.48 24.02 1.25
N LEU A 46 2.12 23.35 2.36
CA LEU A 46 2.12 21.89 2.49
C LEU A 46 1.25 21.23 1.42
N ARG A 47 1.83 20.24 0.77
CA ARG A 47 1.18 19.33 -0.19
C ARG A 47 1.24 17.92 0.37
N VAL A 48 0.09 17.30 0.52
CA VAL A 48 0.00 15.95 1.10
C VAL A 48 0.31 14.91 0.03
N LEU A 49 1.15 13.94 0.37
CA LEU A 49 1.44 12.81 -0.52
C LEU A 49 0.18 11.95 -0.70
N PRO A 50 -0.22 11.64 -1.94
CA PRO A 50 -1.45 10.88 -2.21
C PRO A 50 -1.49 9.51 -1.56
N THR A 51 -0.35 8.83 -1.43
CA THR A 51 -0.24 7.52 -0.78
C THR A 51 -0.55 7.54 0.71
N TYR A 52 -0.64 8.70 1.33
CA TYR A 52 -1.17 8.83 2.69
C TYR A 52 -2.60 8.28 2.82
N ALA A 53 -3.38 8.34 1.74
CA ALA A 53 -4.71 7.73 1.68
C ALA A 53 -4.70 6.24 2.05
N CYS A 54 -3.65 5.50 1.66
CA CYS A 54 -3.53 4.07 1.99
C CYS A 54 -3.32 3.84 3.50
N ALA A 55 -2.64 4.74 4.19
CA ALA A 55 -2.51 4.71 5.65
C ALA A 55 -3.84 5.10 6.34
N LEU A 56 -4.52 6.10 5.82
CA LEU A 56 -5.80 6.58 6.37
C LEU A 56 -6.92 5.54 6.24
N GLY A 57 -6.91 4.74 5.18
CA GLY A 57 -7.93 3.70 4.95
C GLY A 57 -7.64 2.36 5.65
N LEU A 58 -6.50 2.20 6.32
CA LEU A 58 -6.08 0.91 6.89
C LEU A 58 -7.03 0.37 7.97
N TRP A 59 -7.83 1.21 8.59
CA TRP A 59 -8.84 0.80 9.57
C TRP A 59 -9.75 -0.31 9.05
N ALA A 60 -10.05 -0.32 7.75
CA ALA A 60 -10.92 -1.33 7.15
C ALA A 60 -10.27 -2.73 7.13
N VAL A 61 -8.95 -2.81 7.01
CA VAL A 61 -8.20 -4.07 7.12
C VAL A 61 -8.29 -4.61 8.55
N GLU A 62 -8.15 -3.74 9.55
CA GLU A 62 -8.36 -4.12 10.96
C GLU A 62 -9.79 -4.59 11.20
N ALA A 63 -10.78 -3.81 10.75
CA ALA A 63 -12.21 -4.14 10.91
C ALA A 63 -12.55 -5.49 10.24
N ALA A 64 -12.00 -5.78 9.07
CA ALA A 64 -12.20 -7.07 8.40
C ALA A 64 -11.63 -8.24 9.23
N SER A 65 -10.48 -8.06 9.84
CA SER A 65 -9.87 -9.09 10.69
C SER A 65 -10.68 -9.37 11.97
N GLU A 66 -11.35 -8.36 12.51
CA GLU A 66 -12.20 -8.48 13.70
C GLU A 66 -13.47 -9.30 13.48
N LEU A 67 -13.84 -9.58 12.22
CA LEU A 67 -14.96 -10.48 11.90
C LEU A 67 -14.69 -11.95 12.27
N GLY A 68 -13.44 -12.29 12.55
CA GLY A 68 -13.05 -13.61 13.08
C GLY A 68 -13.02 -14.74 12.05
N ALA A 69 -13.02 -14.40 10.75
CA ALA A 69 -12.90 -15.39 9.68
C ALA A 69 -11.46 -15.88 9.44
N TYR A 70 -10.48 -15.15 9.93
CA TYR A 70 -9.04 -15.47 9.83
C TYR A 70 -8.25 -14.80 10.95
N ASP A 71 -7.04 -15.29 11.18
CA ASP A 71 -6.10 -14.67 12.13
C ASP A 71 -5.29 -13.58 11.41
N ARG A 72 -5.44 -12.34 11.86
CA ARG A 72 -4.70 -11.19 11.33
C ARG A 72 -3.18 -11.38 11.36
N LYS A 73 -2.66 -12.04 12.40
CA LYS A 73 -1.22 -12.28 12.55
C LYS A 73 -0.63 -13.15 11.46
N LEU A 74 -1.47 -13.95 10.78
CA LEU A 74 -1.08 -14.84 9.70
C LEU A 74 -1.40 -14.27 8.32
N SER A 75 -2.00 -13.08 8.26
CA SER A 75 -2.34 -12.40 7.01
C SER A 75 -1.14 -11.59 6.49
N LEU A 76 -1.02 -11.51 5.16
CA LEU A 76 0.03 -10.77 4.48
C LEU A 76 -0.59 -9.76 3.51
N HIS A 77 -0.07 -8.54 3.50
CA HIS A 77 -0.48 -7.53 2.53
C HIS A 77 0.17 -7.85 1.17
N ALA A 78 -0.63 -8.20 0.18
CA ALA A 78 -0.17 -8.72 -1.12
C ALA A 78 -0.28 -7.73 -2.27
N SER A 79 -1.18 -6.76 -2.19
CA SER A 79 -1.37 -5.76 -3.24
C SER A 79 -2.06 -4.51 -2.73
N GLN A 80 -1.87 -3.41 -3.46
CA GLN A 80 -2.50 -2.13 -3.19
C GLN A 80 -2.90 -1.46 -4.49
N SER A 81 -4.08 -0.83 -4.50
CA SER A 81 -4.48 0.11 -5.53
C SER A 81 -4.94 1.42 -4.92
N LEU A 82 -4.77 2.51 -5.66
CA LEU A 82 -5.16 3.85 -5.24
C LEU A 82 -5.65 4.65 -6.44
N ASP A 83 -6.83 5.24 -6.30
CA ASP A 83 -7.36 6.27 -7.18
C ASP A 83 -7.56 7.55 -6.35
N ILE A 84 -7.00 8.66 -6.78
CA ILE A 84 -7.19 9.98 -6.16
C ILE A 84 -8.18 10.76 -7.00
N PHE A 85 -9.27 11.21 -6.39
CA PHE A 85 -10.31 12.03 -7.03
C PHE A 85 -10.09 13.52 -6.82
N MET A 86 -9.55 13.88 -5.66
CA MET A 86 -9.22 15.24 -5.27
C MET A 86 -7.98 15.24 -4.39
N PRO A 87 -7.14 16.28 -4.42
CA PRO A 87 -6.00 16.39 -3.51
C PRO A 87 -6.44 16.26 -2.04
N LEU A 88 -5.68 15.50 -1.26
CA LEU A 88 -5.91 15.41 0.19
C LEU A 88 -5.67 16.79 0.83
N PRO A 89 -6.54 17.24 1.73
CA PRO A 89 -6.34 18.49 2.44
C PRO A 89 -5.15 18.42 3.40
N LYS A 90 -4.59 19.56 3.76
CA LYS A 90 -3.47 19.66 4.73
C LYS A 90 -3.84 19.12 6.11
N SER A 91 -5.06 19.37 6.52
CA SER A 91 -5.72 18.74 7.66
C SER A 91 -7.09 18.27 7.23
N GLY A 92 -7.51 17.12 7.72
CA GLY A 92 -8.76 16.49 7.28
C GLY A 92 -9.64 16.07 8.44
N ASN A 93 -10.94 16.15 8.19
CA ASN A 93 -11.97 15.52 9.01
C ASN A 93 -13.10 15.12 8.06
N PHE A 94 -13.14 13.85 7.68
CA PHE A 94 -14.09 13.35 6.69
C PHE A 94 -14.43 11.88 6.93
N GLU A 95 -15.60 11.50 6.45
CA GLU A 95 -16.07 10.12 6.56
C GLU A 95 -15.54 9.26 5.40
N THR A 96 -15.16 8.04 5.74
CA THR A 96 -14.80 6.98 4.79
C THR A 96 -15.72 5.79 4.98
N SER A 97 -15.97 5.04 3.92
CA SER A 97 -16.70 3.76 3.97
C SER A 97 -15.81 2.62 3.52
N GLY A 98 -15.96 1.46 4.14
CA GLY A 98 -15.19 0.27 3.84
C GLY A 98 -16.07 -0.93 3.55
N LYS A 99 -15.65 -1.78 2.63
CA LYS A 99 -16.31 -3.04 2.33
C LYS A 99 -15.35 -4.09 1.80
N ILE A 100 -15.73 -5.35 1.94
CA ILE A 100 -15.05 -6.48 1.33
C ILE A 100 -15.64 -6.66 -0.07
N THR A 101 -14.83 -6.43 -1.10
CA THR A 101 -15.25 -6.47 -2.50
C THR A 101 -15.00 -7.81 -3.18
N GLY A 102 -14.12 -8.63 -2.61
CA GLY A 102 -13.79 -9.92 -3.17
C GLY A 102 -13.19 -10.88 -2.17
N VAL A 103 -13.48 -12.15 -2.35
CA VAL A 103 -12.87 -13.27 -1.64
C VAL A 103 -12.56 -14.35 -2.67
N TRP A 104 -11.27 -14.65 -2.85
CA TRP A 104 -10.80 -15.52 -3.93
C TRP A 104 -10.15 -16.77 -3.37
N ASP A 105 -10.58 -17.93 -3.88
CA ASP A 105 -9.97 -19.22 -3.57
C ASP A 105 -8.78 -19.48 -4.50
N LYS A 106 -7.57 -19.42 -3.95
CA LYS A 106 -6.33 -19.69 -4.69
C LYS A 106 -5.83 -21.14 -4.52
N GLY A 107 -6.68 -22.03 -4.05
CA GLY A 107 -6.37 -23.42 -3.81
C GLY A 107 -5.72 -23.65 -2.44
N LYS A 108 -4.47 -23.27 -2.25
CA LYS A 108 -3.78 -23.38 -0.96
C LYS A 108 -3.93 -22.14 -0.05
N ALA A 109 -4.40 -21.05 -0.62
CA ALA A 109 -4.57 -19.78 0.08
C ALA A 109 -5.86 -19.10 -0.34
N ALA A 110 -6.29 -18.10 0.41
CA ALA A 110 -7.32 -17.17 0.00
C ALA A 110 -6.72 -15.77 -0.24
N LEU A 111 -7.39 -14.99 -1.08
CA LEU A 111 -7.11 -13.57 -1.24
C LEU A 111 -8.38 -12.80 -0.91
N LEU A 112 -8.25 -11.79 -0.08
CA LEU A 112 -9.33 -10.92 0.36
C LEU A 112 -9.08 -9.51 -0.19
N ASP A 113 -10.06 -8.94 -0.89
CA ASP A 113 -10.01 -7.56 -1.36
C ASP A 113 -10.88 -6.67 -0.47
N ILE A 114 -10.28 -5.65 0.11
CA ILE A 114 -10.92 -4.68 0.99
C ILE A 114 -10.80 -3.29 0.37
N GLU A 115 -11.93 -2.63 0.15
CA GLU A 115 -12.00 -1.31 -0.48
C GLU A 115 -12.44 -0.26 0.53
N VAL A 116 -11.76 0.88 0.51
CA VAL A 116 -12.15 2.09 1.25
C VAL A 116 -12.36 3.23 0.27
N GLU A 117 -13.45 3.94 0.42
CA GLU A 117 -13.82 5.06 -0.46
C GLU A 117 -14.30 6.27 0.34
N CYS A 118 -13.95 7.44 -0.16
CA CYS A 118 -14.47 8.73 0.28
C CYS A 118 -14.46 9.71 -0.89
N LYS A 119 -14.78 10.98 -0.64
CA LYS A 119 -14.76 12.00 -1.70
C LYS A 119 -13.37 12.28 -2.28
N TYR A 120 -12.30 11.96 -1.56
CA TYR A 120 -10.93 12.23 -1.98
C TYR A 120 -10.29 11.08 -2.71
N PHE A 121 -10.61 9.83 -2.32
CA PHE A 121 -9.91 8.66 -2.85
C PHE A 121 -10.73 7.38 -2.78
N ARG A 122 -10.28 6.41 -3.54
CA ARG A 122 -10.61 5.00 -3.39
C ARG A 122 -9.32 4.21 -3.32
N THR A 123 -9.20 3.34 -2.34
CA THR A 123 -8.03 2.45 -2.21
C THR A 123 -8.47 1.04 -1.90
N SER A 124 -7.75 0.04 -2.42
CA SER A 124 -8.05 -1.37 -2.21
C SER A 124 -6.82 -2.12 -1.71
N TYR A 125 -7.04 -2.93 -0.70
CA TYR A 125 -6.04 -3.75 -0.01
C TYR A 125 -6.25 -5.20 -0.38
N GLY A 126 -5.28 -5.84 -1.03
CA GLY A 126 -5.27 -7.27 -1.27
C GLY A 126 -4.58 -7.98 -0.12
N ILE A 127 -5.32 -8.78 0.63
CA ILE A 127 -4.81 -9.49 1.80
C ILE A 127 -4.71 -10.98 1.48
N PHE A 128 -3.50 -11.51 1.54
CA PHE A 128 -3.22 -12.91 1.30
C PHE A 128 -3.31 -13.70 2.61
N LEU A 129 -4.06 -14.79 2.55
CA LEU A 129 -4.39 -15.65 3.70
C LEU A 129 -3.87 -17.08 3.45
N PRO A 130 -2.61 -17.38 3.83
CA PRO A 130 -2.05 -18.72 3.65
C PRO A 130 -2.87 -19.80 4.33
N GLY A 131 -3.04 -20.94 3.65
CA GLY A 131 -3.71 -22.10 4.21
C GLY A 131 -5.25 -22.05 4.26
N LEU A 132 -5.86 -20.96 3.85
CA LEU A 132 -7.32 -20.74 3.94
C LEU A 132 -8.07 -20.90 2.60
N GLY A 133 -7.44 -21.50 1.60
CA GLY A 133 -8.08 -21.85 0.33
C GLY A 133 -8.70 -23.25 0.31
N GLY A 134 -9.24 -23.64 -0.84
CA GLY A 134 -9.69 -25.01 -1.09
C GLY A 134 -11.16 -25.29 -0.81
N TRP A 135 -11.99 -24.26 -0.64
CA TRP A 135 -13.45 -24.45 -0.47
C TRP A 135 -14.24 -24.52 -1.78
N GLY A 136 -13.55 -24.37 -2.94
CA GLY A 136 -14.19 -24.40 -4.25
C GLY A 136 -14.81 -23.05 -4.69
N GLY A 137 -14.35 -21.96 -4.09
CA GLY A 137 -14.77 -20.61 -4.46
C GLY A 137 -14.16 -20.11 -5.77
N GLU A 138 -14.55 -18.91 -6.17
CA GLU A 138 -14.00 -18.25 -7.35
C GLU A 138 -12.49 -18.01 -7.22
N ARG A 139 -11.72 -18.35 -8.27
CA ARG A 139 -10.26 -18.23 -8.28
C ARG A 139 -9.73 -16.87 -8.66
N ALA A 140 -10.45 -16.19 -9.51
CA ALA A 140 -10.11 -14.86 -9.99
C ALA A 140 -11.39 -14.11 -10.34
N GLY A 141 -11.44 -12.89 -9.93
CA GLY A 141 -12.49 -11.97 -10.30
C GLY A 141 -11.90 -10.69 -10.87
N SER A 142 -12.76 -9.80 -11.30
CA SER A 142 -12.42 -8.45 -11.75
C SER A 142 -12.05 -7.53 -10.58
N SER A 143 -11.26 -8.00 -9.61
CA SER A 143 -10.78 -7.10 -8.58
C SER A 143 -9.85 -6.06 -9.20
N ARG A 144 -10.04 -4.80 -8.88
CA ARG A 144 -9.19 -3.72 -9.36
C ARG A 144 -7.72 -3.88 -8.96
N ALA A 145 -7.46 -4.57 -7.86
CA ALA A 145 -6.12 -4.88 -7.40
C ALA A 145 -5.46 -6.02 -8.19
N SER A 146 -6.24 -6.92 -8.79
CA SER A 146 -5.74 -8.03 -9.60
C SER A 146 -5.90 -7.81 -11.11
N SER A 147 -6.70 -6.85 -11.54
CA SER A 147 -6.95 -6.54 -12.96
C SER A 147 -5.88 -5.64 -13.59
N ALA A 148 -4.63 -5.75 -13.16
CA ALA A 148 -3.54 -5.46 -14.06
C ALA A 148 -3.53 -6.57 -15.14
N SER A 149 -4.59 -6.63 -15.96
CA SER A 149 -4.51 -7.31 -17.24
C SER A 149 -3.26 -6.77 -17.91
N VAL A 150 -2.39 -7.66 -18.34
CA VAL A 150 -1.25 -7.37 -19.21
C VAL A 150 -1.83 -6.86 -20.54
N SER A 151 -2.40 -5.66 -20.54
CA SER A 151 -2.42 -4.87 -21.75
C SER A 151 -0.98 -4.42 -21.94
N THR A 152 -0.35 -4.85 -23.01
CA THR A 152 0.92 -4.32 -23.48
C THR A 152 0.70 -2.83 -23.79
N VAL A 153 0.80 -2.01 -22.75
CA VAL A 153 0.86 -0.55 -22.91
C VAL A 153 2.23 -0.30 -23.48
N GLU A 154 2.28 0.25 -24.68
CA GLU A 154 3.54 0.55 -25.36
C GLU A 154 4.39 1.48 -24.47
N GLU A 155 5.60 1.05 -24.17
CA GLU A 155 6.58 1.87 -23.51
C GLU A 155 6.96 3.02 -24.44
N THR A 156 6.82 4.27 -23.99
CA THR A 156 7.14 5.46 -24.77
C THR A 156 8.63 5.82 -24.72
N GLY A 157 9.46 4.95 -24.15
CA GLY A 157 10.89 4.91 -24.33
C GLY A 157 11.74 5.69 -23.34
N LYS A 158 11.17 6.39 -22.35
CA LYS A 158 11.99 6.98 -21.26
C LYS A 158 12.09 5.99 -20.11
N SER A 159 13.32 5.53 -19.83
CA SER A 159 13.66 4.73 -18.65
C SER A 159 14.21 5.63 -17.56
N TRP A 160 13.87 5.32 -16.33
CA TRP A 160 14.39 5.96 -15.13
C TRP A 160 14.78 4.89 -14.11
N SER A 161 15.79 5.18 -13.32
CA SER A 161 16.20 4.34 -12.20
C SER A 161 16.66 5.18 -11.02
N GLY A 162 16.45 4.68 -9.82
CA GLY A 162 16.88 5.29 -8.58
C GLY A 162 16.96 4.28 -7.47
N ASN A 163 17.52 4.69 -6.35
CA ASN A 163 17.57 3.84 -5.16
C ASN A 163 17.26 4.64 -3.90
N TYR A 164 16.86 3.94 -2.86
CA TYR A 164 16.62 4.49 -1.54
C TYR A 164 17.17 3.55 -0.47
N ALA A 165 18.12 4.03 0.32
CA ALA A 165 18.61 3.30 1.48
C ALA A 165 17.66 3.49 2.65
N THR A 166 16.90 2.45 3.00
CA THR A 166 16.01 2.51 4.16
C THR A 166 16.82 2.62 5.45
N SER A 167 16.29 3.41 6.39
CA SER A 167 16.89 3.52 7.72
C SER A 167 16.62 2.24 8.54
N PRO A 168 17.52 1.85 9.45
CA PRO A 168 17.22 0.81 10.43
C PRO A 168 15.97 1.12 11.28
N GLU A 169 15.64 2.39 11.47
CA GLU A 169 14.47 2.88 12.20
C GLU A 169 13.24 3.10 11.32
N GLN A 170 13.31 2.79 10.04
CA GLN A 170 12.23 3.11 9.09
C GLN A 170 10.86 2.56 9.53
N ALA A 171 10.81 1.31 9.96
CA ALA A 171 9.56 0.69 10.43
C ALA A 171 9.08 1.27 11.77
N ALA A 172 10.02 1.57 12.69
CA ALA A 172 9.70 2.19 13.98
C ALA A 172 9.07 3.58 13.81
N LEU A 173 9.49 4.32 12.77
CA LEU A 173 8.92 5.62 12.43
C LEU A 173 7.62 5.46 11.65
N TYR A 174 7.59 4.61 10.62
CA TYR A 174 6.40 4.45 9.78
C TYR A 174 5.19 3.95 10.56
N ARG A 175 5.37 3.05 11.53
CA ARG A 175 4.27 2.56 12.37
C ARG A 175 3.48 3.68 13.07
N LEU A 176 4.11 4.81 13.31
CA LEU A 176 3.46 5.98 13.94
C LEU A 176 2.43 6.65 13.02
N THR A 177 2.39 6.29 11.75
CA THR A 177 1.36 6.76 10.81
C THR A 177 0.04 5.97 10.91
N GLY A 178 -0.01 4.91 11.73
CA GLY A 178 -1.23 4.17 12.04
C GLY A 178 -1.15 2.65 11.95
N ASP A 179 -0.15 2.07 11.29
CA ASP A 179 0.02 0.61 11.23
C ASP A 179 0.90 0.12 12.39
N LEU A 180 0.26 -0.26 13.49
CA LEU A 180 0.91 -0.69 14.71
C LEU A 180 1.10 -2.21 14.80
N HIS A 181 0.91 -2.95 13.71
CA HIS A 181 1.07 -4.41 13.71
C HIS A 181 2.47 -4.80 14.23
N PRO A 182 2.56 -5.66 15.26
CA PRO A 182 3.81 -5.93 15.97
C PRO A 182 4.88 -6.64 15.12
N ILE A 183 4.51 -7.23 13.98
CA ILE A 183 5.46 -7.85 13.05
C ILE A 183 6.55 -6.88 12.54
N HIS A 184 6.27 -5.59 12.60
CA HIS A 184 7.15 -4.53 12.12
C HIS A 184 8.12 -4.00 13.19
N ILE A 185 7.96 -4.44 14.45
CA ILE A 185 8.74 -3.90 15.56
C ILE A 185 9.19 -4.97 16.57
N ASP A 186 8.42 -6.04 16.75
CA ASP A 186 8.69 -7.07 17.75
C ASP A 186 9.41 -8.28 17.11
N PRO A 187 10.68 -8.56 17.50
CA PRO A 187 11.43 -9.69 16.97
C PRO A 187 10.78 -11.05 17.22
N SER A 188 10.06 -11.20 18.33
CA SER A 188 9.40 -12.46 18.67
C SER A 188 8.22 -12.73 17.72
N VAL A 189 7.46 -11.70 17.38
CA VAL A 189 6.35 -11.80 16.42
C VAL A 189 6.87 -12.05 15.00
N ALA A 190 7.93 -11.37 14.61
CA ALA A 190 8.58 -11.61 13.31
C ALA A 190 9.02 -13.07 13.17
N LYS A 191 9.71 -13.59 14.18
CA LYS A 191 10.19 -14.98 14.21
C LYS A 191 9.05 -16.00 14.17
N ALA A 192 7.95 -15.74 14.89
CA ALA A 192 6.76 -16.57 14.87
C ALA A 192 6.12 -16.63 13.47
N ASN A 193 6.30 -15.59 12.65
CA ASN A 193 5.86 -15.52 11.27
C ASN A 193 6.96 -15.93 10.26
N ARG A 194 8.04 -16.58 10.73
CA ARG A 194 9.14 -17.10 9.90
C ARG A 194 9.99 -16.03 9.23
N PHE A 195 10.03 -14.83 9.78
CA PHE A 195 10.96 -13.79 9.36
C PHE A 195 12.16 -13.75 10.30
N GLU A 196 13.32 -13.47 9.75
CA GLU A 196 14.57 -13.35 10.50
C GLU A 196 14.52 -12.25 11.56
N ARG A 197 13.88 -11.14 11.20
CA ARG A 197 13.70 -9.95 12.04
C ARG A 197 12.48 -9.16 11.60
N PRO A 198 12.04 -8.13 12.35
CA PRO A 198 10.92 -7.30 11.96
C PRO A 198 11.06 -6.76 10.54
N ILE A 199 9.97 -6.85 9.79
CA ILE A 199 9.92 -6.43 8.38
C ILE A 199 9.40 -5.00 8.25
N LEU A 200 9.79 -4.31 7.18
CA LEU A 200 9.23 -3.02 6.81
C LEU A 200 7.79 -3.21 6.29
N HIS A 201 6.92 -2.26 6.59
CA HIS A 201 5.56 -2.22 6.05
C HIS A 201 5.59 -2.17 4.51
N GLY A 202 4.81 -3.00 3.86
CA GLY A 202 4.67 -2.97 2.40
C GLY A 202 4.19 -1.61 1.89
N LEU A 203 3.30 -0.96 2.63
CA LEU A 203 2.83 0.40 2.31
C LEU A 203 3.93 1.46 2.48
N CYS A 204 4.90 1.26 3.36
CA CYS A 204 6.06 2.14 3.45
C CYS A 204 6.93 2.02 2.20
N THR A 205 7.25 0.80 1.79
CA THR A 205 7.97 0.54 0.53
C THR A 205 7.26 1.17 -0.66
N LEU A 206 5.95 0.97 -0.77
CA LEU A 206 5.15 1.55 -1.84
C LEU A 206 5.13 3.07 -1.81
N GLY A 207 5.02 3.68 -0.63
CA GLY A 207 5.06 5.13 -0.45
C GLY A 207 6.41 5.75 -0.84
N ILE A 208 7.51 5.09 -0.46
CA ILE A 208 8.87 5.48 -0.87
C ILE A 208 8.99 5.46 -2.41
N VAL A 209 8.60 4.36 -3.02
CA VAL A 209 8.71 4.16 -4.47
C VAL A 209 7.80 5.12 -5.22
N ALA A 210 6.55 5.32 -4.78
CA ALA A 210 5.61 6.25 -5.38
C ALA A 210 6.14 7.69 -5.38
N ARG A 211 6.80 8.11 -4.30
CA ARG A 211 7.47 9.41 -4.22
C ARG A 211 8.62 9.52 -5.23
N MET A 212 9.43 8.48 -5.34
CA MET A 212 10.61 8.47 -6.20
C MET A 212 10.27 8.50 -7.69
N ILE A 213 9.30 7.70 -8.14
CA ILE A 213 8.98 7.56 -9.57
C ILE A 213 8.39 8.83 -10.20
N SER A 214 7.95 9.79 -9.40
CA SER A 214 7.53 11.10 -9.91
C SER A 214 8.64 11.82 -10.69
N GLU A 215 9.90 11.54 -10.37
CA GLU A 215 11.07 12.07 -11.09
C GLU A 215 11.10 11.57 -12.55
N ALA A 216 10.64 10.35 -12.81
CA ALA A 216 10.64 9.79 -14.16
C ALA A 216 9.77 10.58 -15.15
N VAL A 217 8.79 11.32 -14.65
CA VAL A 217 7.88 12.18 -15.43
C VAL A 217 8.07 13.66 -15.11
N GLU A 218 9.11 14.03 -14.38
CA GLU A 218 9.42 15.40 -13.98
C GLU A 218 8.25 16.10 -13.28
N ALA A 219 7.48 15.33 -12.49
CA ALA A 219 6.30 15.80 -11.78
C ALA A 219 6.56 15.88 -10.27
N HIS A 220 5.79 16.73 -9.60
CA HIS A 220 5.78 16.74 -8.14
C HIS A 220 5.07 15.47 -7.60
N PRO A 221 5.58 14.81 -6.55
CA PRO A 221 5.02 13.54 -6.06
C PRO A 221 3.56 13.66 -5.56
N SER A 222 3.09 14.86 -5.21
CA SER A 222 1.68 15.10 -4.87
C SER A 222 0.72 15.03 -6.06
N LYS A 223 1.22 14.96 -7.29
CA LYS A 223 0.41 14.89 -8.50
C LYS A 223 -0.07 13.48 -8.86
N LEU A 224 0.43 12.47 -8.20
CA LEU A 224 0.00 11.08 -8.41
C LEU A 224 -1.53 10.97 -8.24
N THR A 225 -2.20 10.38 -9.22
CA THR A 225 -3.65 10.14 -9.19
C THR A 225 -4.03 8.68 -9.24
N LYS A 226 -3.13 7.81 -9.73
CA LYS A 226 -3.34 6.37 -9.82
C LYS A 226 -2.09 5.61 -9.44
N LEU A 227 -2.27 4.56 -8.66
CA LEU A 227 -1.19 3.66 -8.26
C LEU A 227 -1.71 2.25 -8.13
N ASN A 228 -0.93 1.29 -8.60
CA ASN A 228 -1.23 -0.13 -8.46
C ASN A 228 0.07 -0.92 -8.38
N ALA A 229 0.20 -1.81 -7.42
CA ALA A 229 1.36 -2.69 -7.30
C ALA A 229 1.06 -3.95 -6.50
N ARG A 230 1.79 -5.02 -6.78
CA ARG A 230 1.86 -6.22 -5.95
C ARG A 230 3.06 -6.13 -5.01
N LEU A 231 2.85 -6.50 -3.77
CA LEU A 231 3.87 -6.59 -2.72
C LEU A 231 4.36 -8.04 -2.69
N SER A 232 5.51 -8.32 -3.31
CA SER A 232 5.92 -9.69 -3.60
C SER A 232 6.85 -10.30 -2.56
N SER A 233 7.69 -9.50 -1.92
CA SER A 233 8.62 -9.94 -0.87
C SER A 233 8.83 -8.82 0.14
N PRO A 234 9.10 -9.14 1.42
CA PRO A 234 9.34 -8.13 2.44
C PRO A 234 10.66 -7.41 2.22
N VAL A 235 10.68 -6.14 2.62
CA VAL A 235 11.88 -5.34 2.79
C VAL A 235 12.24 -5.35 4.27
N LEU A 236 13.52 -5.49 4.59
CA LEU A 236 14.01 -5.35 5.96
C LEU A 236 14.53 -3.93 6.19
N PRO A 237 14.24 -3.30 7.34
CA PRO A 237 14.82 -2.00 7.66
C PRO A 237 16.35 -2.03 7.54
N GLY A 238 16.91 -1.07 6.79
CA GLY A 238 18.32 -1.03 6.41
C GLY A 238 18.59 -1.49 4.98
N ASP A 239 17.67 -2.20 4.34
CA ASP A 239 17.83 -2.61 2.94
C ASP A 239 17.81 -1.41 2.00
N VAL A 240 18.52 -1.55 0.88
CA VAL A 240 18.48 -0.59 -0.23
C VAL A 240 17.45 -1.05 -1.26
N ILE A 241 16.45 -0.21 -1.51
CA ILE A 241 15.43 -0.44 -2.53
C ILE A 241 15.93 0.16 -3.85
N GLU A 242 16.04 -0.67 -4.88
CA GLU A 242 16.37 -0.25 -6.25
C GLU A 242 15.09 -0.21 -7.08
N VAL A 243 14.83 0.92 -7.72
CA VAL A 243 13.59 1.20 -8.45
C VAL A 243 13.91 1.46 -9.92
N THR A 244 13.13 0.84 -10.79
CA THR A 244 13.14 1.13 -12.23
C THR A 244 11.74 1.52 -12.68
N ALA A 245 11.64 2.48 -13.58
CA ALA A 245 10.38 2.93 -14.16
C ALA A 245 10.55 3.22 -15.64
N ASN A 246 9.49 2.97 -16.40
CA ASN A 246 9.41 3.27 -17.82
C ASN A 246 8.14 4.08 -18.08
N THR A 247 8.26 5.17 -18.85
CA THR A 247 7.09 5.94 -19.26
C THR A 247 6.26 5.18 -20.28
N THR A 248 4.96 5.33 -20.19
CA THR A 248 3.98 4.73 -21.10
C THR A 248 3.07 5.81 -21.68
N SER A 249 2.19 5.45 -22.59
CA SER A 249 1.19 6.38 -23.14
C SER A 249 0.20 6.90 -22.11
N THR A 250 0.05 6.23 -20.97
CA THR A 250 -0.96 6.55 -19.93
C THR A 250 -0.36 6.82 -18.54
N GLY A 251 0.97 6.82 -18.41
CA GLY A 251 1.65 7.02 -17.13
C GLY A 251 3.00 6.35 -17.07
N LEU A 252 3.19 5.48 -16.07
CA LEU A 252 4.44 4.73 -15.85
C LEU A 252 4.15 3.26 -15.54
N ASN A 253 5.09 2.39 -15.92
CA ASN A 253 5.28 1.08 -15.30
C ASN A 253 6.50 1.16 -14.39
N PHE A 254 6.49 0.47 -13.25
CA PHE A 254 7.61 0.44 -12.33
C PHE A 254 7.75 -0.89 -11.62
N GLU A 255 8.95 -1.17 -11.17
CA GLU A 255 9.29 -2.31 -10.32
C GLU A 255 10.32 -1.88 -9.27
N ALA A 256 10.40 -2.63 -8.18
CA ALA A 256 11.40 -2.42 -7.16
C ALA A 256 11.99 -3.76 -6.70
N VAL A 257 13.29 -3.76 -6.44
CA VAL A 257 14.04 -4.93 -5.98
C VAL A 257 14.93 -4.57 -4.79
N VAL A 258 15.23 -5.56 -3.97
CA VAL A 258 16.31 -5.51 -2.99
C VAL A 258 17.31 -6.60 -3.37
N GLY A 259 18.52 -6.20 -3.77
CA GLY A 259 19.46 -7.12 -4.40
C GLY A 259 18.87 -7.68 -5.69
N SER A 260 18.67 -8.99 -5.76
CA SER A 260 18.00 -9.66 -6.88
C SER A 260 16.53 -10.03 -6.60
N THR A 261 16.01 -9.71 -5.41
CA THR A 261 14.67 -10.12 -4.96
C THR A 261 13.65 -9.04 -5.29
N PRO A 262 12.66 -9.31 -6.14
CA PRO A 262 11.56 -8.37 -6.37
C PRO A 262 10.74 -8.14 -5.10
N VAL A 263 10.52 -6.87 -4.75
CA VAL A 263 9.71 -6.45 -3.61
C VAL A 263 8.40 -5.79 -4.05
N LEU A 264 8.41 -5.08 -5.19
CA LEU A 264 7.20 -4.59 -5.87
C LEU A 264 7.20 -5.09 -7.32
N LYS A 265 6.08 -5.66 -7.75
CA LYS A 265 5.87 -6.18 -9.10
C LYS A 265 4.63 -5.57 -9.74
N GLY A 266 4.64 -5.49 -11.07
CA GLY A 266 3.50 -5.05 -11.86
C GLY A 266 3.06 -3.64 -11.50
N GLY A 267 3.98 -2.78 -11.09
CA GLY A 267 3.70 -1.40 -10.71
C GLY A 267 3.20 -0.57 -11.88
N ARG A 268 2.13 0.20 -11.63
CA ARG A 268 1.58 1.19 -12.56
C ARG A 268 1.22 2.45 -11.81
N ALA A 269 1.50 3.60 -12.43
CA ALA A 269 1.20 4.91 -11.86
C ALA A 269 0.81 5.90 -12.96
N ALA A 270 0.00 6.89 -12.59
CA ALA A 270 -0.38 8.01 -13.43
C ALA A 270 -0.66 9.27 -12.59
#